data_41110662cc33fd39f1e05eb9e9f6960b
#
_entry.id   41110662cc33fd39f1e05eb9e9f6960b
#
_cell.length_a   1.000
_cell.length_b   1.000
_cell.length_c   1.000
_cell.angle_alpha   90.00
_cell.angle_beta   90.00
_cell.angle_gamma   90.00
#
_symmetry.space_group_name_H-M   'P 1'
#
loop_
_entity.id
_entity.type
_entity.pdbx_description
1 polymer ?
#
loop_
_entity_poly.entity_id
_entity_poly.type
_entity_poly.pdbx_seq_one_letter_code
_entity_poly.pdbx_strand_id
1 'polypeptide(L)'
;MKKRQRLAVPTSGPKATPHSVTRRRFLGTTLIAGAGTLLGTAPFARPRIAVAPFYKGMCFQPFPQPYNPSHANNTCIFFGSDIAYNAMEPLWGPSYTSFSGRTFQGRNDLQTLKEMGVNLIRLYDWEPRNFHKRFLDKCVDLGIKVLAPVSRYFLRPYQGFPNRRNLIPNLIRSFSDGETNNGSTYHPAIAGIIMGNEPGICQCYTVEQCSEFTKDWVEAEKRMRFPTSLPIGHPVDFGKSPSERFPQWNFWETLLDRTHLGHLKNRLFLSPQPQNDAFYLFENAENSGRGYVQQTYEQFGVPLLFTELGKDRQKPNYQAVVQGQLEGSIAYGAAHPEQFLGICHFQFADKVWKCPSFQCRDSEGSFGTHSHTNTVLVTVDYVPEDFTHVDAPHYNCERQQLRPDMLVQNPTYAIVKGIYTT
;
A
#
# COMPACT_ATOMS: atom_id res chain seq x y z
N MET A 1 -49.17 -24.28 -8.00
CA MET A 1 -49.07 -24.16 -9.46
C MET A 1 -49.10 -22.67 -9.84
N LYS A 2 -47.95 -22.04 -10.11
CA LYS A 2 -47.87 -20.69 -10.72
C LYS A 2 -46.90 -20.76 -11.91
N LYS A 3 -47.41 -20.47 -13.09
CA LYS A 3 -46.71 -20.48 -14.36
C LYS A 3 -45.63 -19.39 -14.39
N ARG A 4 -44.41 -19.78 -14.75
CA ARG A 4 -43.33 -18.84 -15.12
C ARG A 4 -43.56 -18.40 -16.57
N GLN A 5 -43.73 -17.10 -16.77
CA GLN A 5 -43.63 -16.48 -18.11
C GLN A 5 -42.16 -16.27 -18.46
N ARG A 6 -41.75 -16.79 -19.60
CA ARG A 6 -40.46 -16.48 -20.24
C ARG A 6 -40.62 -15.19 -21.03
N LEU A 7 -39.78 -14.21 -20.71
CA LEU A 7 -39.59 -13.01 -21.52
C LEU A 7 -38.59 -13.33 -22.64
N ALA A 8 -38.99 -13.02 -23.86
CA ALA A 8 -38.20 -13.17 -25.09
C ALA A 8 -37.19 -12.02 -25.19
N VAL A 9 -35.95 -12.34 -25.59
CA VAL A 9 -34.87 -11.42 -25.91
C VAL A 9 -34.99 -11.03 -27.39
N PRO A 10 -34.99 -9.74 -27.74
CA PRO A 10 -34.89 -9.32 -29.14
C PRO A 10 -33.43 -9.34 -29.62
N THR A 11 -33.19 -10.03 -30.69
CA THR A 11 -31.96 -9.99 -31.51
C THR A 11 -32.05 -8.87 -32.54
N SER A 12 -30.95 -8.24 -32.77
CA SER A 12 -30.46 -7.49 -33.92
C SER A 12 -30.06 -6.04 -33.64
N GLY A 13 -28.75 -5.82 -33.54
CA GLY A 13 -28.10 -4.52 -33.69
C GLY A 13 -27.24 -4.48 -34.95
N PRO A 14 -27.04 -3.36 -35.58
CA PRO A 14 -26.49 -3.23 -36.93
C PRO A 14 -24.96 -3.41 -36.96
N LYS A 15 -24.48 -4.01 -38.05
CA LYS A 15 -23.06 -4.19 -38.40
C LYS A 15 -22.39 -2.82 -38.63
N ALA A 16 -21.32 -2.53 -37.87
CA ALA A 16 -20.44 -1.43 -38.15
C ALA A 16 -19.40 -1.81 -39.22
N THR A 17 -19.29 -1.00 -40.25
CA THR A 17 -18.28 -1.05 -41.31
C THR A 17 -16.92 -0.57 -40.83
N PRO A 18 -15.81 -1.14 -41.26
CA PRO A 18 -14.47 -0.68 -40.84
C PRO A 18 -14.05 0.57 -41.62
N HIS A 19 -13.76 1.64 -40.92
CA HIS A 19 -13.09 2.80 -41.50
C HIS A 19 -11.58 2.55 -41.63
N SER A 20 -11.11 2.60 -42.90
CA SER A 20 -9.70 2.57 -43.25
C SER A 20 -9.01 3.88 -42.81
N VAL A 21 -8.01 3.75 -41.96
CA VAL A 21 -7.14 4.87 -41.59
C VAL A 21 -5.95 4.94 -42.55
N THR A 22 -5.95 5.98 -43.37
CA THR A 22 -4.89 6.28 -44.36
C THR A 22 -3.60 6.72 -43.64
N ARG A 23 -2.51 5.99 -43.89
CA ARG A 23 -1.15 6.37 -43.48
C ARG A 23 -0.73 7.63 -44.24
N ARG A 24 -0.52 8.75 -43.58
CA ARG A 24 0.24 9.89 -44.14
C ARG A 24 1.73 9.69 -43.84
N ARG A 25 2.49 9.48 -44.92
CA ARG A 25 3.95 9.61 -44.97
C ARG A 25 4.29 11.11 -44.89
N PHE A 26 5.14 11.48 -43.93
CA PHE A 26 5.87 12.73 -43.98
C PHE A 26 7.32 12.45 -44.38
N LEU A 27 7.67 12.78 -45.62
CA LEU A 27 9.02 13.03 -46.12
C LEU A 27 9.19 14.55 -46.16
N GLY A 28 10.29 15.04 -45.66
CA GLY A 28 10.62 16.46 -45.77
C GLY A 28 11.96 16.78 -45.16
N THR A 29 13.00 16.47 -45.90
CA THR A 29 14.38 16.90 -45.64
C THR A 29 14.53 18.38 -45.96
N THR A 30 15.12 19.16 -45.04
CA THR A 30 15.88 20.36 -45.46
C THR A 30 17.01 20.62 -44.47
N LEU A 31 18.23 20.42 -44.94
CA LEU A 31 19.47 20.84 -44.31
C LEU A 31 19.64 22.36 -44.49
N ILE A 32 19.74 23.09 -43.40
CA ILE A 32 20.32 24.42 -43.38
C ILE A 32 21.49 24.39 -42.40
N ALA A 33 22.70 24.50 -42.96
CA ALA A 33 23.93 24.67 -42.20
C ALA A 33 23.99 26.12 -41.70
N GLY A 34 23.84 26.31 -40.39
CA GLY A 34 24.10 27.56 -39.69
C GLY A 34 25.17 27.33 -38.64
N ALA A 35 26.35 27.90 -38.84
CA ALA A 35 27.42 27.91 -37.84
C ALA A 35 27.00 28.82 -36.68
N GLY A 36 26.55 28.21 -35.61
CA GLY A 36 26.22 28.85 -34.33
C GLY A 36 27.12 28.29 -33.24
N THR A 37 27.84 29.15 -32.61
CA THR A 37 28.75 28.93 -31.48
C THR A 37 28.11 28.04 -30.42
N LEU A 38 28.65 26.86 -30.22
CA LEU A 38 28.33 25.93 -29.14
C LEU A 38 28.75 26.52 -27.79
N LEU A 39 27.86 27.27 -27.15
CA LEU A 39 27.91 27.43 -25.71
C LEU A 39 27.43 26.09 -25.13
N GLY A 40 28.38 25.27 -24.70
CA GLY A 40 28.14 23.99 -24.05
C GLY A 40 27.33 24.21 -22.78
N THR A 41 26.02 23.97 -22.86
CA THR A 41 25.22 23.72 -21.64
C THR A 41 25.69 22.38 -21.09
N ALA A 42 26.51 22.44 -20.04
CA ALA A 42 26.82 21.26 -19.25
C ALA A 42 25.49 20.56 -18.95
N PRO A 43 25.36 19.25 -19.19
CA PRO A 43 24.15 18.54 -18.81
C PRO A 43 24.00 18.73 -17.31
N PHE A 44 22.88 19.29 -16.89
CA PHE A 44 22.51 19.36 -15.46
C PHE A 44 22.65 17.94 -14.93
N ALA A 45 23.70 17.70 -14.15
CA ALA A 45 23.86 16.46 -13.43
C ALA A 45 22.61 16.29 -12.56
N ARG A 46 21.75 15.36 -12.94
CA ARG A 46 20.62 14.97 -12.08
C ARG A 46 21.21 14.65 -10.72
N PRO A 47 20.70 15.21 -9.62
CA PRO A 47 21.16 14.82 -8.31
C PRO A 47 21.02 13.30 -8.26
N ARG A 48 22.13 12.58 -8.06
CA ARG A 48 22.13 11.16 -7.78
C ARG A 48 21.36 11.03 -6.46
N ILE A 49 20.10 10.62 -6.53
CA ILE A 49 19.39 10.11 -5.38
C ILE A 49 20.31 9.01 -4.86
N ALA A 50 20.81 9.16 -3.64
CA ALA A 50 21.53 8.08 -2.98
C ALA A 50 20.65 6.85 -3.11
N VAL A 51 21.16 5.80 -3.79
CA VAL A 51 20.37 4.61 -4.09
C VAL A 51 19.95 4.04 -2.74
N ALA A 52 18.69 4.24 -2.39
CA ALA A 52 18.13 3.67 -1.19
C ALA A 52 18.25 2.14 -1.29
N PRO A 53 18.53 1.44 -0.20
CA PRO A 53 18.58 -0.01 -0.23
C PRO A 53 17.22 -0.55 -0.73
N PHE A 54 17.26 -1.62 -1.53
CA PHE A 54 16.06 -2.28 -2.01
C PHE A 54 15.16 -2.69 -0.83
N TYR A 55 13.88 -2.34 -0.90
CA TYR A 55 12.94 -2.63 0.17
C TYR A 55 12.42 -4.08 0.08
N LYS A 56 12.84 -4.90 1.03
CA LYS A 56 12.30 -6.22 1.32
C LYS A 56 11.16 -6.07 2.33
N GLY A 57 9.99 -5.70 1.85
CA GLY A 57 8.89 -5.25 2.69
C GLY A 57 7.85 -6.32 2.99
N MET A 58 7.00 -6.02 4.00
CA MET A 58 5.87 -6.82 4.43
C MET A 58 4.65 -5.95 4.67
N CYS A 59 3.48 -6.38 4.20
CA CYS A 59 2.21 -5.80 4.62
C CYS A 59 1.91 -6.25 6.04
N PHE A 60 1.81 -5.28 6.95
CA PHE A 60 1.64 -5.52 8.37
C PHE A 60 0.38 -4.84 8.88
N GLN A 61 -0.59 -5.65 9.22
CA GLN A 61 -1.83 -5.23 9.84
C GLN A 61 -2.11 -6.20 10.99
N PRO A 62 -1.54 -5.94 12.17
CA PRO A 62 -1.75 -6.79 13.32
C PRO A 62 -3.22 -6.74 13.73
N PHE A 63 -3.77 -7.89 14.02
CA PHE A 63 -5.15 -8.00 14.46
C PHE A 63 -5.29 -9.05 15.59
N PRO A 64 -5.95 -8.73 16.69
CA PRO A 64 -6.20 -9.68 17.77
C PRO A 64 -7.44 -10.57 17.48
N GLN A 65 -7.48 -11.74 18.08
CA GLN A 65 -8.63 -12.64 18.09
C GLN A 65 -9.44 -12.49 19.40
N PRO A 66 -10.69 -12.92 19.43
CA PRO A 66 -11.53 -13.28 18.31
C PRO A 66 -12.06 -12.04 17.60
N TYR A 67 -12.06 -12.13 16.28
CA TYR A 67 -12.74 -11.16 15.47
C TYR A 67 -14.22 -11.58 15.32
N ASN A 68 -15.14 -10.66 15.49
CA ASN A 68 -16.56 -10.94 15.25
C ASN A 68 -16.91 -10.71 13.78
N PRO A 69 -17.23 -11.77 13.00
CA PRO A 69 -17.54 -11.60 11.58
C PRO A 69 -18.78 -10.74 11.30
N SER A 70 -19.69 -10.56 12.27
CA SER A 70 -20.80 -9.62 12.12
C SER A 70 -20.35 -8.16 12.02
N HIS A 71 -19.13 -7.86 12.43
CA HIS A 71 -18.48 -6.57 12.29
C HIS A 71 -17.58 -6.49 11.04
N ALA A 72 -17.56 -7.51 10.17
CA ALA A 72 -16.71 -7.55 8.98
C ALA A 72 -16.90 -6.35 8.04
N ASN A 73 -18.11 -5.82 7.98
CA ASN A 73 -18.41 -4.59 7.25
C ASN A 73 -18.34 -3.34 8.15
N ASN A 74 -17.93 -3.50 9.39
CA ASN A 74 -17.87 -2.43 10.35
C ASN A 74 -16.49 -1.73 10.25
N THR A 75 -16.53 -0.47 9.95
CA THR A 75 -15.37 0.39 9.77
C THR A 75 -14.55 0.60 11.04
N CYS A 76 -15.09 0.26 12.20
CA CYS A 76 -14.33 0.19 13.45
C CYS A 76 -13.07 -0.68 13.34
N ILE A 77 -13.10 -1.70 12.47
CA ILE A 77 -11.97 -2.58 12.23
C ILE A 77 -10.80 -1.84 11.60
N PHE A 78 -11.07 -0.92 10.70
CA PHE A 78 -10.00 -0.20 10.01
C PHE A 78 -9.22 0.70 10.97
N PHE A 79 -9.91 1.40 11.86
CA PHE A 79 -9.23 2.18 12.89
C PHE A 79 -8.75 1.30 14.05
N GLY A 80 -9.42 0.19 14.30
CA GLY A 80 -9.00 -0.81 15.26
C GLY A 80 -7.71 -1.55 14.91
N SER A 81 -7.20 -1.42 13.69
CA SER A 81 -5.89 -1.94 13.28
C SER A 81 -4.77 -0.90 13.37
N ASP A 82 -5.04 0.29 13.89
CA ASP A 82 -3.98 1.25 14.21
C ASP A 82 -3.06 0.70 15.30
N ILE A 83 -1.79 0.63 14.98
CA ILE A 83 -0.74 0.04 15.82
C ILE A 83 -0.53 0.73 17.18
N ALA A 84 -1.05 1.94 17.36
CA ALA A 84 -0.94 2.69 18.61
C ALA A 84 -2.07 2.38 19.61
N TYR A 85 -3.09 1.61 19.22
CA TYR A 85 -4.09 1.15 20.18
C TYR A 85 -3.49 0.17 21.19
N ASN A 86 -3.97 0.27 22.42
CA ASN A 86 -3.53 -0.60 23.53
C ASN A 86 -3.63 -2.10 23.21
N ALA A 87 -4.62 -2.49 22.38
CA ALA A 87 -4.80 -3.87 21.96
C ALA A 87 -3.74 -4.35 20.96
N MET A 88 -3.01 -3.44 20.30
CA MET A 88 -2.00 -3.78 19.30
C MET A 88 -0.60 -3.91 19.87
N GLU A 89 -0.29 -3.24 20.99
CA GLU A 89 1.02 -3.35 21.63
C GLU A 89 1.39 -4.79 22.00
N PRO A 90 0.49 -5.62 22.56
CA PRO A 90 0.76 -7.04 22.80
C PRO A 90 1.11 -7.84 21.56
N LEU A 91 0.75 -7.36 20.37
CA LEU A 91 1.05 -8.02 19.10
C LEU A 91 2.44 -7.65 18.59
N TRP A 92 2.73 -6.36 18.44
CA TRP A 92 3.98 -5.93 17.84
C TRP A 92 5.16 -5.85 18.81
N GLY A 93 4.90 -5.65 20.11
CA GLY A 93 5.92 -5.47 21.15
C GLY A 93 6.31 -6.77 21.85
N PRO A 94 7.47 -6.76 22.53
CA PRO A 94 7.95 -7.91 23.32
C PRO A 94 7.18 -8.10 24.63
N SER A 95 6.55 -7.05 25.15
CA SER A 95 5.79 -7.07 26.38
C SER A 95 4.70 -6.01 26.36
N TYR A 96 3.69 -6.21 27.15
CA TYR A 96 2.58 -5.30 27.37
C TYR A 96 2.34 -5.09 28.86
N THR A 97 2.22 -3.85 29.29
CA THR A 97 1.86 -3.52 30.66
C THR A 97 0.43 -3.00 30.72
N SER A 98 -0.44 -3.72 31.42
CA SER A 98 -1.84 -3.33 31.58
C SER A 98 -1.99 -2.09 32.47
N PHE A 99 -3.18 -1.49 32.45
CA PHE A 99 -3.51 -0.36 33.34
C PHE A 99 -3.36 -0.71 34.83
N SER A 100 -3.48 -1.99 35.23
CA SER A 100 -3.23 -2.44 36.57
C SER A 100 -1.74 -2.59 36.94
N GLY A 101 -0.83 -2.24 36.03
CA GLY A 101 0.63 -2.35 36.22
C GLY A 101 1.18 -3.76 36.04
N ARG A 102 0.37 -4.75 35.66
CA ARG A 102 0.83 -6.12 35.40
C ARG A 102 1.43 -6.22 34.01
N THR A 103 2.65 -6.74 33.91
CA THR A 103 3.33 -6.98 32.64
C THR A 103 3.08 -8.39 32.12
N PHE A 104 2.77 -8.51 30.85
CA PHE A 104 2.55 -9.75 30.11
C PHE A 104 3.58 -9.84 28.98
N GLN A 105 3.91 -11.05 28.56
CA GLN A 105 4.70 -11.29 27.36
C GLN A 105 3.87 -10.93 26.12
N GLY A 106 4.47 -10.15 25.22
CA GLY A 106 3.89 -9.85 23.90
C GLY A 106 4.24 -10.91 22.87
N ARG A 107 3.58 -10.86 21.71
CA ARG A 107 3.85 -11.73 20.55
C ARG A 107 5.15 -11.37 19.83
N ASN A 108 5.53 -10.10 19.92
CA ASN A 108 6.79 -9.56 19.37
C ASN A 108 6.93 -9.69 17.85
N ASP A 109 5.86 -9.38 17.12
CA ASP A 109 5.77 -9.49 15.66
C ASP A 109 6.88 -8.71 14.95
N LEU A 110 7.28 -7.52 15.47
CA LEU A 110 8.36 -6.73 14.87
C LEU A 110 9.71 -7.47 14.89
N GLN A 111 9.99 -8.20 15.96
CA GLN A 111 11.20 -9.02 16.03
C GLN A 111 11.14 -10.18 15.03
N THR A 112 9.98 -10.82 14.91
CA THR A 112 9.75 -11.87 13.89
C THR A 112 9.97 -11.33 12.48
N LEU A 113 9.45 -10.14 12.17
CA LEU A 113 9.68 -9.48 10.87
C LEU A 113 11.16 -9.21 10.62
N LYS A 114 11.89 -8.73 11.64
CA LYS A 114 13.34 -8.53 11.55
C LYS A 114 14.08 -9.84 11.26
N GLU A 115 13.72 -10.92 11.93
CA GLU A 115 14.31 -12.26 11.74
C GLU A 115 14.00 -12.88 10.37
N MET A 116 12.92 -12.42 9.75
CA MET A 116 12.58 -12.75 8.37
C MET A 116 13.38 -11.92 7.34
N GLY A 117 14.21 -10.97 7.76
CA GLY A 117 14.95 -10.09 6.86
C GLY A 117 14.13 -8.91 6.32
N VAL A 118 12.97 -8.65 6.88
CA VAL A 118 12.13 -7.51 6.50
C VAL A 118 12.79 -6.20 6.93
N ASN A 119 12.89 -5.24 6.01
CA ASN A 119 13.44 -3.90 6.26
C ASN A 119 12.42 -2.78 6.01
N LEU A 120 11.20 -3.11 5.57
CA LEU A 120 10.10 -2.18 5.36
C LEU A 120 8.79 -2.82 5.77
N ILE A 121 7.91 -2.09 6.42
CA ILE A 121 6.53 -2.51 6.62
C ILE A 121 5.57 -1.50 6.01
N ARG A 122 4.49 -2.01 5.42
CA ARG A 122 3.37 -1.22 4.99
C ARG A 122 2.23 -1.38 5.97
N LEU A 123 1.75 -0.26 6.51
CA LEU A 123 0.57 -0.18 7.36
C LEU A 123 -0.66 0.23 6.53
N TYR A 124 -1.85 0.02 7.07
CA TYR A 124 -3.13 0.31 6.40
C TYR A 124 -3.94 1.40 7.09
N ASP A 125 -3.85 1.47 8.41
CA ASP A 125 -4.64 2.37 9.23
C ASP A 125 -3.75 3.16 10.18
N TRP A 126 -4.19 4.38 10.44
CA TRP A 126 -3.45 5.33 11.27
C TRP A 126 -4.41 6.37 11.83
N GLU A 127 -4.60 6.38 13.13
CA GLU A 127 -5.40 7.36 13.82
C GLU A 127 -4.52 8.55 14.25
N PRO A 128 -4.68 9.73 13.65
CA PRO A 128 -3.75 10.85 13.88
C PRO A 128 -3.78 11.43 15.30
N ARG A 129 -4.74 11.04 16.14
CA ARG A 129 -4.80 11.44 17.55
C ARG A 129 -3.92 10.56 18.43
N ASN A 130 -3.62 9.33 18.00
CA ASN A 130 -2.81 8.41 18.75
C ASN A 130 -1.33 8.74 18.65
N PHE A 131 -0.56 8.29 19.65
CA PHE A 131 0.89 8.51 19.72
C PHE A 131 1.64 7.27 19.24
N HIS A 132 2.23 7.37 18.07
CA HIS A 132 2.86 6.25 17.38
C HIS A 132 4.37 6.13 17.67
N LYS A 133 4.94 7.08 18.39
CA LYS A 133 6.39 7.16 18.59
C LYS A 133 7.01 5.88 19.13
N ARG A 134 6.40 5.26 20.14
CA ARG A 134 6.92 3.99 20.70
C ARG A 134 7.06 2.88 19.67
N PHE A 135 6.08 2.75 18.79
CA PHE A 135 6.14 1.79 17.69
C PHE A 135 7.22 2.17 16.69
N LEU A 136 7.27 3.43 16.30
CA LEU A 136 8.23 3.94 15.32
C LEU A 136 9.67 3.84 15.86
N ASP A 137 9.92 4.18 17.13
CA ASP A 137 11.22 3.98 17.78
C ASP A 137 11.63 2.50 17.72
N LYS A 138 10.71 1.59 18.04
CA LYS A 138 10.99 0.16 17.95
C LYS A 138 11.32 -0.30 16.52
N CYS A 139 10.69 0.29 15.53
CA CYS A 139 11.05 0.04 14.12
C CYS A 139 12.47 0.52 13.82
N VAL A 140 12.88 1.70 14.33
CA VAL A 140 14.26 2.19 14.17
C VAL A 140 15.26 1.24 14.81
N ASP A 141 15.02 0.81 16.05
CA ASP A 141 15.88 -0.12 16.78
C ASP A 141 16.12 -1.43 16.01
N LEU A 142 15.10 -1.89 15.28
CA LEU A 142 15.17 -3.10 14.49
C LEU A 142 15.64 -2.88 13.04
N GLY A 143 15.88 -1.62 12.65
CA GLY A 143 16.24 -1.27 11.28
C GLY A 143 15.10 -1.46 10.27
N ILE A 144 13.86 -1.39 10.72
CA ILE A 144 12.65 -1.51 9.90
C ILE A 144 12.13 -0.11 9.56
N LYS A 145 11.89 0.15 8.29
CA LYS A 145 11.22 1.36 7.82
C LYS A 145 9.72 1.15 7.72
N VAL A 146 8.97 2.25 7.65
CA VAL A 146 7.51 2.25 7.64
C VAL A 146 6.97 3.07 6.46
N LEU A 147 6.08 2.50 5.68
CA LEU A 147 5.19 3.25 4.80
C LEU A 147 3.95 3.62 5.61
N ALA A 148 3.89 4.91 5.96
CA ALA A 148 2.80 5.43 6.79
C ALA A 148 1.53 5.65 5.96
N PRO A 149 0.37 5.12 6.39
CA PRO A 149 -0.84 5.19 5.61
C PRO A 149 -1.63 6.48 5.88
N VAL A 150 -2.17 7.06 4.81
CA VAL A 150 -3.32 7.95 4.87
C VAL A 150 -4.54 7.13 4.47
N SER A 151 -5.40 6.83 5.42
CA SER A 151 -6.57 5.99 5.16
C SER A 151 -7.42 6.51 4.00
N ARG A 152 -7.93 5.59 3.19
CA ARG A 152 -8.87 5.92 2.09
C ARG A 152 -10.08 6.73 2.55
N TYR A 153 -10.44 6.64 3.83
CA TYR A 153 -11.54 7.42 4.40
C TYR A 153 -11.28 8.92 4.39
N PHE A 154 -10.05 9.34 4.54
CA PHE A 154 -9.66 10.76 4.49
C PHE A 154 -9.69 11.35 3.08
N LEU A 155 -9.64 10.52 2.05
CA LEU A 155 -9.67 10.94 0.65
C LEU A 155 -11.09 11.16 0.12
N ARG A 156 -12.09 10.60 0.80
CA ARG A 156 -13.50 10.75 0.39
C ARG A 156 -13.99 12.20 0.61
N PRO A 157 -14.87 12.70 -0.27
CA PRO A 157 -15.61 13.93 0.03
C PRO A 157 -16.71 13.58 1.04
N TYR A 158 -16.41 13.59 2.32
CA TYR A 158 -17.45 13.52 3.31
C TYR A 158 -18.06 14.92 3.50
N GLN A 159 -19.39 15.03 3.28
CA GLN A 159 -20.17 16.06 3.91
C GLN A 159 -19.99 15.86 5.42
N GLY A 160 -19.21 16.68 6.08
CA GLY A 160 -18.95 16.55 7.50
C GLY A 160 -17.49 16.40 7.93
N PHE A 161 -16.52 16.23 7.02
CA PHE A 161 -15.15 16.52 7.39
C PHE A 161 -14.98 18.04 7.54
N PRO A 162 -15.25 18.61 8.70
CA PRO A 162 -15.36 20.07 8.83
C PRO A 162 -14.05 20.77 8.62
N ASN A 163 -12.92 20.04 8.47
CA ASN A 163 -11.66 20.73 8.39
C ASN A 163 -10.50 19.87 7.85
N ARG A 164 -10.45 19.63 6.53
CA ARG A 164 -9.20 19.18 5.87
C ARG A 164 -8.00 20.04 6.30
N ARG A 165 -8.24 21.33 6.60
CA ARG A 165 -7.21 22.25 7.09
C ARG A 165 -6.57 21.81 8.39
N ASN A 166 -7.30 21.15 9.29
CA ASN A 166 -6.77 20.63 10.54
C ASN A 166 -6.38 19.16 10.45
N LEU A 167 -7.09 18.37 9.64
CA LEU A 167 -6.83 16.94 9.48
C LEU A 167 -5.41 16.67 8.95
N ILE A 168 -5.04 17.33 7.83
CA ILE A 168 -3.74 17.11 7.20
C ILE A 168 -2.58 17.51 8.12
N PRO A 169 -2.59 18.71 8.75
CA PRO A 169 -1.57 19.03 9.75
C PRO A 169 -1.48 18.04 10.92
N ASN A 170 -2.62 17.51 11.38
CA ASN A 170 -2.62 16.50 12.46
C ASN A 170 -2.01 15.17 11.98
N LEU A 171 -2.34 14.72 10.77
CA LEU A 171 -1.70 13.54 10.16
C LEU A 171 -0.18 13.74 10.04
N ILE A 172 0.27 14.88 9.50
CA ILE A 172 1.70 15.18 9.37
C ILE A 172 2.39 15.15 10.74
N ARG A 173 1.79 15.76 11.76
CA ARG A 173 2.33 15.74 13.12
C ARG A 173 2.37 14.34 13.72
N SER A 174 1.36 13.51 13.45
CA SER A 174 1.32 12.13 13.95
C SER A 174 2.40 11.23 13.32
N PHE A 175 2.98 11.63 12.19
CA PHE A 175 4.14 10.99 11.56
C PHE A 175 5.47 11.60 12.01
N SER A 176 5.44 12.55 12.94
CA SER A 176 6.64 13.27 13.38
C SER A 176 7.41 12.53 14.47
N ASP A 177 8.60 13.04 14.76
CA ASP A 177 9.51 12.55 15.80
C ASP A 177 9.15 13.02 17.21
N GLY A 178 8.08 13.82 17.38
CA GLY A 178 7.66 14.37 18.68
C GLY A 178 6.91 13.39 19.55
N GLU A 179 7.11 13.48 20.85
CA GLU A 179 6.49 12.59 21.86
C GLU A 179 4.97 12.64 21.86
N THR A 180 4.39 13.80 21.60
CA THR A 180 2.94 14.06 21.60
C THR A 180 2.45 14.63 20.28
N ASN A 181 2.93 14.08 19.16
CA ASN A 181 2.62 14.57 17.82
C ASN A 181 2.97 16.08 17.63
N ASN A 182 4.06 16.53 18.22
CA ASN A 182 4.52 17.92 18.19
C ASN A 182 5.91 18.10 17.57
N GLY A 183 6.43 17.05 16.92
CA GLY A 183 7.73 17.12 16.22
C GLY A 183 7.72 18.09 15.05
N SER A 184 8.90 18.47 14.62
CA SER A 184 9.15 19.39 13.50
C SER A 184 9.70 18.68 12.26
N THR A 185 10.01 17.39 12.38
CA THR A 185 10.49 16.53 11.30
C THR A 185 9.70 15.22 11.30
N TYR A 186 9.72 14.53 10.17
CA TYR A 186 9.19 13.18 10.13
C TYR A 186 10.07 12.24 10.96
N HIS A 187 9.42 11.27 11.59
CA HIS A 187 10.12 10.26 12.37
C HIS A 187 11.05 9.44 11.45
N PRO A 188 12.29 9.13 11.89
CA PRO A 188 13.29 8.47 11.03
C PRO A 188 12.89 7.05 10.57
N ALA A 189 11.92 6.41 11.21
CA ALA A 189 11.35 5.16 10.71
C ALA A 189 10.53 5.35 9.44
N ILE A 190 9.91 6.52 9.21
CA ILE A 190 9.01 6.74 8.07
C ILE A 190 9.84 6.84 6.79
N ALA A 191 9.61 5.93 5.85
CA ALA A 191 10.27 5.90 4.54
C ALA A 191 9.44 6.55 3.43
N GLY A 192 8.13 6.64 3.60
CA GLY A 192 7.21 7.21 2.62
C GLY A 192 5.78 7.21 3.13
N ILE A 193 4.91 7.83 2.37
CA ILE A 193 3.49 7.99 2.68
C ILE A 193 2.67 7.28 1.62
N ILE A 194 1.67 6.52 2.04
CA ILE A 194 0.72 5.83 1.18
C ILE A 194 -0.62 6.55 1.26
N MET A 195 -1.10 7.08 0.13
CA MET A 195 -2.36 7.80 0.02
C MET A 195 -3.49 6.88 -0.46
N GLY A 196 -4.35 6.46 0.45
CA GLY A 196 -5.48 5.58 0.14
C GLY A 196 -5.12 4.13 -0.12
N ASN A 197 -6.03 3.40 -0.76
CA ASN A 197 -5.86 2.01 -1.19
C ASN A 197 -6.91 1.62 -2.24
N GLU A 198 -6.47 1.11 -3.39
CA GLU A 198 -7.27 0.47 -4.44
C GLU A 198 -8.57 1.20 -4.82
N PRO A 199 -8.46 2.40 -5.41
CA PRO A 199 -9.64 3.21 -5.76
C PRO A 199 -10.60 2.50 -6.73
N GLY A 200 -10.09 1.67 -7.64
CA GLY A 200 -10.87 0.90 -8.60
C GLY A 200 -11.75 -0.17 -7.95
N ILE A 201 -11.25 -0.84 -6.91
CA ILE A 201 -12.00 -1.85 -6.16
C ILE A 201 -12.99 -1.20 -5.20
N CYS A 202 -12.52 -0.23 -4.39
CA CYS A 202 -13.39 0.35 -3.39
C CYS A 202 -14.40 1.36 -3.96
N GLN A 203 -14.14 1.93 -5.13
CA GLN A 203 -14.93 3.01 -5.75
C GLN A 203 -15.29 4.14 -4.77
N CYS A 204 -14.43 4.36 -3.80
CA CYS A 204 -14.71 5.18 -2.64
C CYS A 204 -14.08 6.57 -2.70
N TYR A 205 -13.17 6.80 -3.63
CA TYR A 205 -12.59 8.11 -3.96
C TYR A 205 -12.11 8.12 -5.42
N THR A 206 -11.98 9.31 -6.00
CA THR A 206 -11.53 9.48 -7.38
C THR A 206 -10.05 9.89 -7.44
N VAL A 207 -9.46 9.85 -8.64
CA VAL A 207 -8.09 10.31 -8.88
C VAL A 207 -7.94 11.81 -8.59
N GLU A 208 -8.96 12.61 -8.89
CA GLU A 208 -8.99 14.04 -8.62
C GLU A 208 -8.94 14.31 -7.11
N GLN A 209 -9.74 13.59 -6.32
CA GLN A 209 -9.76 13.69 -4.86
C GLN A 209 -8.40 13.31 -4.26
N CYS A 210 -7.78 12.27 -4.80
CA CYS A 210 -6.44 11.85 -4.41
C CYS A 210 -5.40 12.93 -4.73
N SER A 211 -5.49 13.52 -5.92
CA SER A 211 -4.62 14.62 -6.36
C SER A 211 -4.78 15.86 -5.48
N GLU A 212 -6.01 16.30 -5.22
CA GLU A 212 -6.29 17.43 -4.35
C GLU A 212 -5.77 17.23 -2.94
N PHE A 213 -6.01 16.05 -2.35
CA PHE A 213 -5.50 15.72 -1.02
C PHE A 213 -3.97 15.78 -0.96
N THR A 214 -3.31 15.26 -2.00
CA THR A 214 -1.85 15.27 -2.08
C THR A 214 -1.29 16.69 -2.24
N LYS A 215 -1.96 17.56 -3.02
CA LYS A 215 -1.59 18.98 -3.11
C LYS A 215 -1.73 19.69 -1.75
N ASP A 216 -2.86 19.46 -1.08
CA ASP A 216 -3.12 20.02 0.24
C ASP A 216 -2.08 19.54 1.27
N TRP A 217 -1.64 18.27 1.16
CA TRP A 217 -0.57 17.70 1.97
C TRP A 217 0.75 18.46 1.79
N VAL A 218 1.18 18.61 0.53
CA VAL A 218 2.43 19.31 0.20
C VAL A 218 2.42 20.76 0.66
N GLU A 219 1.29 21.44 0.50
CA GLU A 219 1.12 22.83 0.98
C GLU A 219 1.10 22.90 2.52
N ALA A 220 0.53 21.90 3.20
CA ALA A 220 0.58 21.84 4.66
C ALA A 220 2.01 21.64 5.18
N GLU A 221 2.79 20.73 4.57
CA GLU A 221 4.21 20.54 4.91
C GLU A 221 5.00 21.85 4.79
N LYS A 222 4.84 22.58 3.67
CA LYS A 222 5.51 23.88 3.48
C LYS A 222 5.12 24.88 4.58
N ARG A 223 3.82 25.01 4.87
CA ARG A 223 3.33 25.92 5.94
C ARG A 223 3.86 25.54 7.32
N MET A 224 3.96 24.24 7.58
CA MET A 224 4.48 23.72 8.85
C MET A 224 6.01 23.74 8.92
N ARG A 225 6.69 24.05 7.80
CA ARG A 225 8.15 24.08 7.68
C ARG A 225 8.82 22.76 8.01
N PHE A 226 8.18 21.65 7.61
CA PHE A 226 8.82 20.35 7.71
C PHE A 226 10.04 20.29 6.77
N PRO A 227 11.24 19.92 7.28
CA PRO A 227 12.47 20.02 6.51
C PRO A 227 12.62 18.95 5.42
N THR A 228 11.86 17.86 5.53
CA THR A 228 11.98 16.71 4.62
C THR A 228 10.65 16.43 3.94
N SER A 229 10.71 16.26 2.62
CA SER A 229 9.58 15.78 1.84
C SER A 229 9.72 14.28 1.60
N LEU A 230 8.89 13.48 2.26
CA LEU A 230 8.84 12.05 2.05
C LEU A 230 8.25 11.69 0.69
N PRO A 231 8.69 10.61 0.03
CA PRO A 231 8.06 10.12 -1.18
C PRO A 231 6.61 9.69 -0.89
N ILE A 232 5.74 9.87 -1.87
CA ILE A 232 4.31 9.60 -1.77
C ILE A 232 3.93 8.56 -2.82
N GLY A 233 3.24 7.50 -2.38
CA GLY A 233 2.68 6.46 -3.24
C GLY A 233 1.16 6.45 -3.20
N HIS A 234 0.56 6.08 -4.32
CA HIS A 234 -0.88 5.91 -4.47
C HIS A 234 -1.15 4.47 -4.87
N PRO A 235 -1.54 3.59 -3.92
CA PRO A 235 -1.81 2.19 -4.21
C PRO A 235 -3.00 2.03 -5.15
N VAL A 236 -2.76 1.34 -6.27
CA VAL A 236 -3.75 1.09 -7.31
C VAL A 236 -3.88 -0.41 -7.53
N ASP A 237 -5.11 -0.86 -7.64
CA ASP A 237 -5.45 -2.23 -7.99
C ASP A 237 -4.83 -2.62 -9.34
N PHE A 238 -4.48 -3.90 -9.47
CA PHE A 238 -3.82 -4.42 -10.65
C PHE A 238 -4.82 -5.12 -11.57
N GLY A 239 -4.97 -4.59 -12.79
CA GLY A 239 -5.84 -5.19 -13.80
C GLY A 239 -5.37 -6.56 -14.29
N LYS A 240 -6.32 -7.38 -14.73
CA LYS A 240 -6.11 -8.82 -14.97
C LYS A 240 -5.64 -9.18 -16.38
N SER A 241 -5.72 -8.29 -17.37
CA SER A 241 -5.49 -8.67 -18.77
C SER A 241 -4.10 -8.30 -19.28
N PRO A 242 -3.28 -9.29 -19.67
CA PRO A 242 -2.00 -9.02 -20.33
C PRO A 242 -2.13 -8.45 -21.75
N SER A 243 -3.30 -8.64 -22.39
CA SER A 243 -3.56 -8.22 -23.78
C SER A 243 -4.15 -6.82 -23.88
N GLU A 244 -4.62 -6.27 -22.77
CA GLU A 244 -5.16 -4.91 -22.72
C GLU A 244 -4.11 -3.98 -22.14
N ARG A 245 -4.16 -2.71 -22.57
CA ARG A 245 -3.43 -1.65 -21.90
C ARG A 245 -3.70 -1.75 -20.40
N PHE A 246 -2.66 -1.71 -19.59
CA PHE A 246 -2.77 -1.86 -18.13
C PHE A 246 -3.81 -0.88 -17.56
N PRO A 247 -4.93 -1.34 -16.99
CA PRO A 247 -6.03 -0.45 -16.56
C PRO A 247 -5.58 0.61 -15.56
N GLN A 248 -4.62 0.27 -14.67
CA GLN A 248 -4.04 1.17 -13.70
C GLN A 248 -3.26 2.36 -14.33
N TRP A 249 -2.84 2.26 -15.59
CA TRP A 249 -2.18 3.35 -16.29
C TRP A 249 -3.11 4.55 -16.49
N ASN A 250 -4.41 4.31 -16.66
CA ASN A 250 -5.37 5.41 -16.78
C ASN A 250 -5.42 6.26 -15.51
N PHE A 251 -5.32 5.63 -14.34
CA PHE A 251 -5.25 6.35 -13.07
C PHE A 251 -3.98 7.20 -12.99
N TRP A 252 -2.82 6.61 -13.32
CA TRP A 252 -1.55 7.34 -13.24
C TRP A 252 -1.38 8.39 -14.32
N GLU A 253 -1.89 8.19 -15.53
CA GLU A 253 -1.92 9.22 -16.55
C GLU A 253 -2.67 10.46 -16.08
N THR A 254 -3.84 10.27 -15.49
CA THR A 254 -4.61 11.36 -14.92
C THR A 254 -3.88 11.99 -13.74
N LEU A 255 -3.39 11.16 -12.79
CA LEU A 255 -2.69 11.64 -11.60
C LEU A 255 -1.43 12.46 -11.94
N LEU A 256 -0.67 12.02 -12.95
CA LEU A 256 0.60 12.62 -13.36
C LEU A 256 0.45 13.69 -14.44
N ASP A 257 -0.78 14.03 -14.82
CA ASP A 257 -1.04 15.18 -15.68
C ASP A 257 -0.57 16.47 -15.00
N ARG A 258 -0.23 17.48 -15.83
CA ARG A 258 0.28 18.77 -15.34
C ARG A 258 -0.73 19.51 -14.43
N THR A 259 -2.01 19.32 -14.67
CA THR A 259 -3.07 19.93 -13.86
C THR A 259 -3.24 19.29 -12.50
N HIS A 260 -2.73 18.04 -12.33
CA HIS A 260 -2.77 17.28 -11.09
C HIS A 260 -1.39 17.27 -10.41
N LEU A 261 -0.66 16.17 -10.45
CA LEU A 261 0.59 15.99 -9.73
C LEU A 261 1.85 15.95 -10.61
N GLY A 262 1.74 16.25 -11.92
CA GLY A 262 2.86 16.17 -12.83
C GLY A 262 4.09 17.01 -12.41
N HIS A 263 3.86 18.12 -11.72
CA HIS A 263 4.92 18.96 -11.15
C HIS A 263 5.59 18.35 -9.90
N LEU A 264 5.04 17.31 -9.32
CA LEU A 264 5.54 16.59 -8.13
C LEU A 264 6.17 15.24 -8.46
N LYS A 265 6.39 14.89 -9.73
CA LYS A 265 6.91 13.59 -10.16
C LYS A 265 8.13 13.11 -9.35
N ASN A 266 9.05 14.00 -9.03
CA ASN A 266 10.26 13.67 -8.29
C ASN A 266 10.00 13.22 -6.86
N ARG A 267 8.78 13.40 -6.37
CA ARG A 267 8.35 13.04 -5.03
C ARG A 267 7.42 11.83 -5.02
N LEU A 268 7.06 11.32 -6.19
CA LEU A 268 6.12 10.23 -6.32
C LEU A 268 6.82 8.90 -6.60
N PHE A 269 6.20 7.82 -6.17
CA PHE A 269 6.44 6.48 -6.67
C PHE A 269 5.11 5.82 -7.02
N LEU A 270 5.12 4.97 -8.05
CA LEU A 270 3.94 4.22 -8.45
C LEU A 270 3.81 2.98 -7.56
N SER A 271 2.61 2.73 -7.07
CA SER A 271 2.33 1.69 -6.08
C SER A 271 1.32 0.67 -6.60
N PRO A 272 1.65 -0.15 -7.61
CA PRO A 272 0.76 -1.22 -8.05
C PRO A 272 0.72 -2.36 -7.02
N GLN A 273 -0.37 -3.14 -7.05
CA GLN A 273 -0.62 -4.27 -6.17
C GLN A 273 -0.81 -5.56 -6.98
N PRO A 274 0.24 -6.07 -7.66
CA PRO A 274 0.11 -7.23 -8.52
C PRO A 274 0.04 -8.54 -7.73
N GLN A 275 -0.75 -9.47 -8.29
CA GLN A 275 -0.77 -10.88 -7.87
C GLN A 275 -0.31 -11.81 -8.99
N ASN A 276 0.37 -11.26 -9.99
CA ASN A 276 0.81 -11.93 -11.20
C ASN A 276 2.15 -12.63 -10.99
N ASP A 277 2.47 -13.57 -11.87
CA ASP A 277 3.73 -14.30 -11.84
C ASP A 277 4.91 -13.38 -12.21
N ALA A 278 6.10 -13.75 -11.72
CA ALA A 278 7.35 -12.98 -11.93
C ALA A 278 7.63 -12.71 -13.42
N PHE A 279 7.39 -13.69 -14.27
CA PHE A 279 7.56 -13.56 -15.72
C PHE A 279 6.79 -12.36 -16.28
N TYR A 280 5.52 -12.20 -15.88
CA TYR A 280 4.70 -11.08 -16.32
C TYR A 280 5.20 -9.73 -15.79
N LEU A 281 5.72 -9.73 -14.57
CA LEU A 281 6.16 -8.51 -13.89
C LEU A 281 7.51 -7.99 -14.41
N PHE A 282 8.44 -8.91 -14.71
CA PHE A 282 9.84 -8.56 -15.00
C PHE A 282 10.30 -8.96 -16.40
N GLU A 283 9.73 -10.04 -16.99
CA GLU A 283 10.13 -10.57 -18.29
C GLU A 283 8.88 -10.99 -19.06
N ASN A 284 8.47 -10.24 -20.06
CA ASN A 284 7.34 -10.64 -20.89
C ASN A 284 7.79 -10.90 -22.34
N ALA A 285 7.91 -12.18 -22.71
CA ALA A 285 8.32 -12.59 -24.05
C ALA A 285 7.40 -12.07 -25.16
N GLU A 286 6.09 -11.91 -24.88
CA GLU A 286 5.11 -11.37 -25.82
C GLU A 286 5.38 -9.89 -26.13
N ASN A 287 6.05 -9.16 -25.24
CA ASN A 287 6.37 -7.75 -25.35
C ASN A 287 7.90 -7.51 -25.52
N SER A 288 8.55 -8.33 -26.31
CA SER A 288 10.00 -8.20 -26.58
C SER A 288 10.87 -8.32 -25.33
N GLY A 289 10.47 -9.14 -24.36
CA GLY A 289 11.20 -9.36 -23.11
C GLY A 289 10.99 -8.27 -22.04
N ARG A 290 10.17 -7.24 -22.31
CA ARG A 290 9.93 -6.15 -21.35
C ARG A 290 8.77 -6.48 -20.42
N GLY A 291 9.06 -6.66 -19.15
CA GLY A 291 8.05 -6.86 -18.10
C GLY A 291 7.27 -5.58 -17.76
N TYR A 292 6.26 -5.75 -16.94
CA TYR A 292 5.38 -4.67 -16.49
C TYR A 292 6.14 -3.51 -15.85
N VAL A 293 7.14 -3.78 -15.00
CA VAL A 293 7.90 -2.74 -14.30
C VAL A 293 8.62 -1.85 -15.29
N GLN A 294 9.35 -2.44 -16.24
CA GLN A 294 10.09 -1.69 -17.25
C GLN A 294 9.15 -0.84 -18.11
N GLN A 295 8.07 -1.43 -18.63
CA GLN A 295 7.12 -0.71 -19.48
C GLN A 295 6.47 0.47 -18.74
N THR A 296 6.12 0.27 -17.46
CA THR A 296 5.51 1.33 -16.65
C THR A 296 6.51 2.45 -16.35
N TYR A 297 7.76 2.11 -16.05
CA TYR A 297 8.79 3.12 -15.83
C TYR A 297 9.09 3.90 -17.12
N GLU A 298 9.19 3.23 -18.27
CA GLU A 298 9.38 3.90 -19.58
C GLU A 298 8.24 4.87 -19.91
N GLN A 299 6.99 4.49 -19.57
CA GLN A 299 5.82 5.32 -19.81
C GLN A 299 5.78 6.57 -18.91
N PHE A 300 6.08 6.42 -17.62
CA PHE A 300 5.85 7.48 -16.66
C PHE A 300 7.12 8.17 -16.15
N GLY A 301 8.27 7.53 -16.22
CA GLY A 301 9.53 8.04 -15.66
C GLY A 301 9.51 8.23 -14.14
N VAL A 302 8.68 7.41 -13.44
CA VAL A 302 8.50 7.42 -11.98
C VAL A 302 8.81 6.01 -11.47
N PRO A 303 9.65 5.86 -10.42
CA PRO A 303 9.99 4.54 -9.90
C PRO A 303 8.77 3.83 -9.31
N LEU A 304 8.82 2.50 -9.27
CA LEU A 304 7.77 1.65 -8.73
C LEU A 304 8.18 1.05 -7.39
N LEU A 305 7.19 0.87 -6.51
CA LEU A 305 7.25 0.03 -5.33
C LEU A 305 5.96 -0.80 -5.27
N PHE A 306 6.07 -2.13 -5.30
CA PHE A 306 4.89 -2.97 -5.14
C PHE A 306 4.45 -2.96 -3.69
N THR A 307 3.36 -2.27 -3.42
CA THR A 307 2.85 -2.12 -2.04
C THR A 307 2.05 -3.32 -1.56
N GLU A 308 1.63 -4.20 -2.46
CA GLU A 308 1.16 -5.57 -2.18
C GLU A 308 1.65 -6.48 -3.30
N LEU A 309 2.29 -7.58 -2.92
CA LEU A 309 2.72 -8.64 -3.82
C LEU A 309 2.57 -9.99 -3.12
N GLY A 310 1.83 -10.90 -3.70
CA GLY A 310 1.64 -12.21 -3.09
C GLY A 310 0.73 -13.12 -3.89
N LYS A 311 0.51 -14.31 -3.33
CA LYS A 311 -0.42 -15.29 -3.89
C LYS A 311 -1.14 -16.01 -2.77
N ASP A 312 -2.43 -16.22 -2.95
CA ASP A 312 -3.27 -16.98 -2.05
C ASP A 312 -2.78 -18.44 -1.95
N ARG A 313 -2.62 -18.94 -0.73
CA ARG A 313 -2.14 -20.30 -0.46
C ARG A 313 -3.09 -21.41 -0.96
N GLN A 314 -4.35 -21.08 -1.23
CA GLN A 314 -5.31 -22.04 -1.78
C GLN A 314 -5.15 -22.24 -3.29
N LYS A 315 -4.38 -21.41 -3.96
CA LYS A 315 -4.14 -21.54 -5.40
C LYS A 315 -3.08 -22.60 -5.69
N PRO A 316 -3.24 -23.37 -6.77
CA PRO A 316 -2.18 -24.29 -7.21
C PRO A 316 -0.85 -23.57 -7.40
N ASN A 317 0.25 -24.23 -7.06
CA ASN A 317 1.60 -23.71 -7.26
C ASN A 317 1.92 -22.37 -6.56
N TYR A 318 1.13 -21.96 -5.56
CA TYR A 318 1.32 -20.67 -4.89
C TYR A 318 2.76 -20.49 -4.35
N GLN A 319 3.38 -21.55 -3.84
CA GLN A 319 4.75 -21.49 -3.33
C GLN A 319 5.75 -21.09 -4.41
N ALA A 320 5.70 -21.75 -5.57
CA ALA A 320 6.57 -21.42 -6.70
C ALA A 320 6.30 -20.00 -7.23
N VAL A 321 5.03 -19.56 -7.24
CA VAL A 321 4.67 -18.21 -7.64
C VAL A 321 5.23 -17.18 -6.66
N VAL A 322 5.05 -17.37 -5.35
CA VAL A 322 5.57 -16.45 -4.32
C VAL A 322 7.11 -16.42 -4.38
N GLN A 323 7.76 -17.59 -4.49
CA GLN A 323 9.21 -17.67 -4.62
C GLN A 323 9.68 -16.88 -5.85
N GLY A 324 9.12 -17.16 -7.02
CA GLY A 324 9.50 -16.47 -8.25
C GLY A 324 9.25 -14.96 -8.18
N GLN A 325 8.12 -14.52 -7.59
CA GLN A 325 7.83 -13.10 -7.37
C GLN A 325 8.92 -12.42 -6.54
N LEU A 326 9.35 -13.03 -5.45
CA LEU A 326 10.33 -12.43 -4.53
C LEU A 326 11.73 -12.43 -5.14
N GLU A 327 12.18 -13.56 -5.69
CA GLU A 327 13.49 -13.69 -6.34
C GLU A 327 13.60 -12.75 -7.55
N GLY A 328 12.58 -12.73 -8.42
CA GLY A 328 12.51 -11.84 -9.56
C GLY A 328 12.51 -10.37 -9.17
N SER A 329 11.80 -10.02 -8.11
CA SER A 329 11.79 -8.65 -7.58
C SER A 329 13.16 -8.19 -7.10
N ILE A 330 13.86 -9.02 -6.34
CA ILE A 330 15.19 -8.71 -5.81
C ILE A 330 16.21 -8.61 -6.96
N ALA A 331 16.20 -9.56 -7.88
CA ALA A 331 17.10 -9.57 -9.03
C ALA A 331 16.87 -8.34 -9.92
N TYR A 332 15.61 -8.01 -10.23
CA TYR A 332 15.28 -6.85 -11.04
C TYR A 332 15.66 -5.54 -10.34
N GLY A 333 15.32 -5.41 -9.06
CA GLY A 333 15.66 -4.20 -8.28
C GLY A 333 17.17 -3.98 -8.13
N ALA A 334 17.95 -5.05 -8.01
CA ALA A 334 19.41 -4.96 -8.00
C ALA A 334 19.98 -4.50 -9.34
N ALA A 335 19.38 -4.90 -10.46
CA ALA A 335 19.79 -4.50 -11.81
C ALA A 335 19.28 -3.10 -12.19
N HIS A 336 18.13 -2.67 -11.67
CA HIS A 336 17.43 -1.44 -12.05
C HIS A 336 16.94 -0.64 -10.84
N PRO A 337 17.84 -0.22 -9.93
CA PRO A 337 17.45 0.44 -8.67
C PRO A 337 16.76 1.80 -8.86
N GLU A 338 16.94 2.44 -10.03
CA GLU A 338 16.26 3.68 -10.38
C GLU A 338 14.80 3.47 -10.83
N GLN A 339 14.43 2.25 -11.19
CA GLN A 339 13.10 1.90 -11.70
C GLN A 339 12.24 1.22 -10.64
N PHE A 340 12.88 0.42 -9.77
CA PHE A 340 12.17 -0.45 -8.85
C PHE A 340 12.76 -0.39 -7.44
N LEU A 341 11.99 0.19 -6.53
CA LEU A 341 12.42 0.49 -5.16
C LEU A 341 12.28 -0.71 -4.22
N GLY A 342 11.37 -1.63 -4.52
CA GLY A 342 11.11 -2.78 -3.64
C GLY A 342 9.69 -3.31 -3.70
N ILE A 343 9.40 -4.16 -2.74
CA ILE A 343 8.11 -4.85 -2.60
C ILE A 343 7.66 -4.87 -1.16
N CYS A 344 6.35 -5.02 -0.94
CA CYS A 344 5.76 -5.46 0.32
C CYS A 344 5.02 -6.78 0.07
N HIS A 345 5.56 -7.88 0.62
CA HIS A 345 4.86 -9.17 0.53
C HIS A 345 3.52 -9.09 1.28
N PHE A 346 2.46 -9.51 0.64
CA PHE A 346 1.13 -9.57 1.21
C PHE A 346 0.84 -11.00 1.65
N GLN A 347 0.84 -11.30 2.98
CA GLN A 347 1.01 -10.44 4.11
C GLN A 347 1.63 -11.18 5.31
N PHE A 348 1.82 -10.51 6.48
CA PHE A 348 2.40 -11.11 7.67
C PHE A 348 1.51 -12.19 8.30
N ALA A 349 0.24 -11.88 8.59
CA ALA A 349 -0.70 -12.83 9.17
C ALA A 349 -2.00 -12.90 8.36
N ASP A 350 -2.65 -14.05 8.39
CA ASP A 350 -3.92 -14.28 7.71
C ASP A 350 -5.01 -13.31 8.18
N LYS A 351 -5.85 -12.85 7.24
CA LYS A 351 -6.99 -11.99 7.53
C LYS A 351 -8.26 -12.82 7.71
N VAL A 352 -8.36 -13.50 8.83
CA VAL A 352 -9.50 -14.41 9.13
C VAL A 352 -10.87 -13.74 9.05
N TRP A 353 -10.93 -12.41 9.25
CA TRP A 353 -12.16 -11.64 9.14
C TRP A 353 -12.65 -11.42 7.68
N LYS A 354 -11.80 -11.66 6.70
CA LYS A 354 -12.19 -11.67 5.28
C LYS A 354 -12.80 -13.01 4.86
N CYS A 355 -12.88 -13.97 5.76
CA CYS A 355 -13.39 -15.30 5.49
C CYS A 355 -14.80 -15.45 6.06
N PRO A 356 -15.83 -15.80 5.26
CA PRO A 356 -17.20 -16.02 5.74
C PRO A 356 -17.31 -17.16 6.77
N SER A 357 -16.39 -18.09 6.69
CA SER A 357 -16.21 -19.12 7.72
C SER A 357 -14.78 -19.01 8.25
N PHE A 358 -14.57 -19.11 9.54
CA PHE A 358 -13.24 -19.13 10.17
C PHE A 358 -12.23 -20.12 9.56
N GLN A 359 -12.66 -20.94 8.62
CA GLN A 359 -11.83 -21.89 7.89
C GLN A 359 -11.06 -21.28 6.71
N CYS A 360 -11.22 -19.99 6.46
CA CYS A 360 -10.50 -19.24 5.39
C CYS A 360 -10.39 -20.03 4.07
N ARG A 361 -11.52 -20.52 3.59
CA ARG A 361 -11.57 -21.17 2.28
C ARG A 361 -11.64 -20.18 1.12
N ASP A 362 -11.83 -18.89 1.43
CA ASP A 362 -11.84 -17.82 0.46
C ASP A 362 -10.44 -17.21 0.29
N SER A 363 -10.15 -16.84 -0.94
CA SER A 363 -8.86 -16.36 -1.39
C SER A 363 -8.31 -15.16 -0.62
N GLU A 364 -9.18 -14.30 -0.13
CA GLU A 364 -8.79 -13.03 0.52
C GLU A 364 -8.16 -13.21 1.92
N GLY A 365 -8.40 -14.33 2.60
CA GLY A 365 -7.98 -14.58 3.97
C GLY A 365 -6.65 -15.31 4.13
N SER A 366 -6.14 -15.98 3.09
CA SER A 366 -5.05 -16.97 3.21
C SER A 366 -3.74 -16.57 2.51
N PHE A 367 -3.38 -15.29 2.57
CA PHE A 367 -2.12 -14.77 2.03
C PHE A 367 -0.97 -14.69 3.06
N GLY A 368 -1.28 -14.81 4.35
CA GLY A 368 -0.32 -14.59 5.43
C GLY A 368 0.87 -15.56 5.42
N THR A 369 1.99 -15.12 5.97
CA THR A 369 3.11 -16.00 6.34
C THR A 369 2.84 -16.75 7.64
N HIS A 370 1.87 -16.29 8.40
CA HIS A 370 1.42 -16.86 9.65
C HIS A 370 -0.09 -17.04 9.67
N SER A 371 -0.53 -18.07 10.38
CA SER A 371 -1.94 -18.31 10.66
C SER A 371 -2.23 -18.12 12.14
N HIS A 372 -3.45 -17.65 12.45
CA HIS A 372 -3.89 -17.48 13.83
C HIS A 372 -4.08 -18.84 14.52
N THR A 373 -3.76 -18.88 15.81
CA THR A 373 -4.11 -19.98 16.69
C THR A 373 -5.25 -19.56 17.63
N ASN A 374 -5.82 -20.48 18.36
CA ASN A 374 -6.79 -20.14 19.40
C ASN A 374 -6.13 -19.96 20.80
N THR A 375 -4.80 -19.91 20.85
CA THR A 375 -4.04 -19.75 22.09
C THR A 375 -3.94 -18.28 22.44
N VAL A 376 -4.73 -17.83 23.39
CA VAL A 376 -4.80 -16.44 23.83
C VAL A 376 -3.59 -16.09 24.70
N LEU A 377 -2.89 -15.00 24.37
CA LEU A 377 -1.77 -14.46 25.16
C LEU A 377 -2.28 -13.62 26.33
N VAL A 378 -3.19 -12.72 26.04
CA VAL A 378 -3.76 -11.77 26.99
C VAL A 378 -5.16 -11.34 26.53
N THR A 379 -6.01 -10.94 27.46
CA THR A 379 -7.28 -10.29 27.15
C THR A 379 -7.12 -8.79 27.38
N VAL A 380 -7.48 -7.99 26.40
CA VAL A 380 -7.42 -6.52 26.43
C VAL A 380 -8.81 -5.97 26.24
N ASP A 381 -9.25 -5.12 27.16
CA ASP A 381 -10.46 -4.35 26.97
C ASP A 381 -10.23 -3.28 25.91
N TYR A 382 -10.82 -3.46 24.76
CA TYR A 382 -10.86 -2.47 23.71
C TYR A 382 -12.07 -1.56 23.94
N VAL A 383 -11.78 -0.33 24.27
CA VAL A 383 -12.78 0.73 24.28
C VAL A 383 -12.53 1.54 23.01
N PRO A 384 -13.43 1.48 22.03
CA PRO A 384 -13.32 2.36 20.87
C PRO A 384 -13.34 3.78 21.40
N GLU A 385 -12.26 4.51 21.14
CA GLU A 385 -12.30 5.95 21.36
C GLU A 385 -13.39 6.55 20.48
N ASP A 386 -13.97 7.64 20.94
CA ASP A 386 -15.02 8.34 20.22
C ASP A 386 -14.49 8.82 18.85
N PHE A 387 -14.83 8.10 17.80
CA PHE A 387 -14.51 8.47 16.41
C PHE A 387 -15.34 9.63 15.89
N THR A 388 -15.80 10.53 16.77
CA THR A 388 -16.69 11.66 16.46
C THR A 388 -16.14 12.63 15.42
N HIS A 389 -14.85 12.59 15.12
CA HIS A 389 -14.28 13.39 14.05
C HIS A 389 -14.36 12.71 12.66
N VAL A 390 -14.71 11.45 12.62
CA VAL A 390 -15.14 10.74 11.42
C VAL A 390 -16.65 10.69 11.50
N ASP A 391 -17.33 11.71 11.03
CA ASP A 391 -18.80 11.77 10.91
C ASP A 391 -19.32 10.66 9.98
N ALA A 392 -19.13 9.43 10.41
CA ALA A 392 -19.73 8.31 9.77
C ALA A 392 -20.83 7.78 10.69
N PRO A 393 -22.09 8.03 10.37
CA PRO A 393 -23.23 7.67 11.19
C PRO A 393 -23.40 6.15 11.43
N HIS A 394 -22.42 5.37 11.03
CA HIS A 394 -22.46 3.92 11.03
C HIS A 394 -21.41 3.26 11.93
N TYR A 395 -20.65 4.03 12.72
CA TYR A 395 -19.57 3.50 13.54
C TYR A 395 -19.98 3.38 15.02
N ASN A 396 -20.98 2.57 15.30
CA ASN A 396 -21.16 2.07 16.67
C ASN A 396 -20.11 0.99 16.94
N CYS A 397 -18.92 1.44 17.30
CA CYS A 397 -17.91 0.54 17.80
C CYS A 397 -18.26 0.17 19.24
N GLU A 398 -18.81 -1.00 19.44
CA GLU A 398 -19.10 -1.48 20.77
C GLU A 398 -17.80 -1.80 21.52
N ARG A 399 -17.81 -1.57 22.83
CA ARG A 399 -16.77 -2.05 23.71
C ARG A 399 -16.67 -3.57 23.57
N GLN A 400 -15.47 -4.07 23.32
CA GLN A 400 -15.24 -5.51 23.18
C GLN A 400 -13.94 -5.93 23.84
N GLN A 401 -13.89 -7.19 24.24
CA GLN A 401 -12.65 -7.80 24.70
C GLN A 401 -11.90 -8.37 23.52
N LEU A 402 -10.72 -7.84 23.24
CA LEU A 402 -9.81 -8.37 22.24
C LEU A 402 -8.84 -9.35 22.88
N ARG A 403 -8.53 -10.41 22.17
CA ARG A 403 -7.67 -11.49 22.66
C ARG A 403 -6.50 -11.69 21.68
N PRO A 404 -5.41 -10.91 21.84
CA PRO A 404 -4.18 -11.23 21.15
C PRO A 404 -3.84 -12.70 21.30
N ASP A 405 -3.62 -13.39 20.21
CA ASP A 405 -3.33 -14.82 20.17
C ASP A 405 -1.94 -15.11 19.59
N MET A 406 -1.46 -16.30 19.82
CA MET A 406 -0.24 -16.80 19.20
C MET A 406 -0.46 -17.03 17.71
N LEU A 407 0.61 -16.87 16.92
CA LEU A 407 0.63 -17.23 15.51
C LEU A 407 1.43 -18.51 15.29
N VAL A 408 1.07 -19.26 14.26
CA VAL A 408 1.83 -20.40 13.74
C VAL A 408 2.34 -20.09 12.34
N GLN A 409 3.60 -20.38 12.09
CA GLN A 409 4.21 -20.23 10.78
C GLN A 409 3.59 -21.19 9.78
N ASN A 410 3.38 -20.73 8.57
CA ASN A 410 2.94 -21.55 7.45
C ASN A 410 4.06 -21.65 6.39
N PRO A 411 3.90 -22.45 5.34
CA PRO A 411 4.98 -22.67 4.35
C PRO A 411 5.51 -21.38 3.70
N THR A 412 4.68 -20.34 3.57
CA THR A 412 5.09 -19.03 3.00
C THR A 412 6.15 -18.34 3.87
N TYR A 413 6.12 -18.56 5.19
CA TYR A 413 7.14 -18.02 6.10
C TYR A 413 8.56 -18.44 5.71
N ALA A 414 8.77 -19.72 5.50
CA ALA A 414 10.09 -20.26 5.15
C ALA A 414 10.60 -19.70 3.81
N ILE A 415 9.71 -19.56 2.82
CA ILE A 415 10.03 -18.98 1.51
C ILE A 415 10.48 -17.53 1.68
N VAL A 416 9.65 -16.69 2.32
CA VAL A 416 9.95 -15.27 2.51
C VAL A 416 11.24 -15.09 3.30
N LYS A 417 11.39 -15.78 4.43
CA LYS A 417 12.59 -15.70 5.26
C LYS A 417 13.83 -16.14 4.49
N GLY A 418 13.77 -17.28 3.79
CA GLY A 418 14.91 -17.79 3.01
C GLY A 418 15.41 -16.77 1.99
N ILE A 419 14.50 -16.09 1.29
CA ILE A 419 14.84 -15.12 0.24
C ILE A 419 15.26 -13.76 0.83
N TYR A 420 14.61 -13.29 1.88
CA TYR A 420 14.90 -11.95 2.43
C TYR A 420 16.18 -11.89 3.26
N THR A 421 16.63 -13.02 3.79
CA THR A 421 17.88 -13.11 4.59
C THR A 421 19.14 -13.33 3.74
N THR A 422 18.98 -13.65 2.47
CA THR A 422 20.08 -13.65 1.48
C THR A 422 20.33 -12.25 0.94
#